data_a22edaeffe9062c509713deb3208e08c
#
_entry.id   a22edaeffe9062c509713deb3208e08c
#
_cell.length_a   1.000
_cell.length_b   1.000
_cell.length_c   1.000
_cell.angle_alpha   90.00
_cell.angle_beta   90.00
_cell.angle_gamma   90.00
#
_symmetry.space_group_name_H-M   'P 1'
#
loop_
_entity.id
_entity.type
_entity.pdbx_description
1 polymer ?
#
loop_
_entity_poly.entity_id
_entity_poly.type
_entity_poly.pdbx_seq_one_letter_code
_entity_poly.pdbx_strand_id
1 'polypeptide(L)'
;LSYHQGGWYIDVIGNYYDRIYLYYSPITRYFDNLDANKNKQLDYEEVNQLNAQGEVLYNKLDQAKGKGGFMLDLSIGKSIYVKKGSLSFNLMLTNVLNNQKICTGGMEQNRVDADETGETIRTYSFKNSPKKFYANGINGMFIVTYKF
;
A
#
# COMPACT_ATOMS: atom_id res chain seq x y z
N LEU A 1 -18.50 3.73 -14.46
CA LEU A 1 -19.43 3.47 -15.54
C LEU A 1 -20.61 2.69 -15.00
N SER A 2 -21.84 3.19 -15.24
CA SER A 2 -23.05 2.55 -14.72
C SER A 2 -24.04 2.31 -15.87
N TYR A 3 -24.67 1.15 -15.85
CA TYR A 3 -25.73 0.75 -16.77
C TYR A 3 -26.94 0.24 -15.99
N HIS A 4 -28.11 0.77 -16.28
CA HIS A 4 -29.37 0.41 -15.64
C HIS A 4 -30.47 0.21 -16.67
N GLN A 5 -30.99 -1.00 -16.82
CA GLN A 5 -32.11 -1.31 -17.71
C GLN A 5 -32.87 -2.57 -17.30
N GLY A 6 -34.18 -2.54 -17.33
CA GLY A 6 -35.01 -3.74 -17.14
C GLY A 6 -34.81 -4.47 -15.81
N GLY A 7 -34.51 -3.74 -14.73
CA GLY A 7 -34.20 -4.31 -13.42
C GLY A 7 -32.77 -4.85 -13.30
N TRP A 8 -31.94 -4.75 -14.33
CA TRP A 8 -30.49 -4.97 -14.25
C TRP A 8 -29.77 -3.69 -13.89
N TYR A 9 -28.68 -3.82 -13.13
CA TYR A 9 -27.66 -2.79 -13.04
C TYR A 9 -26.27 -3.42 -13.12
N ILE A 10 -25.34 -2.69 -13.72
CA ILE A 10 -23.92 -3.05 -13.82
C ILE A 10 -23.14 -1.78 -13.56
N ASP A 11 -22.30 -1.80 -12.55
CA ASP A 11 -21.40 -0.71 -12.21
C ASP A 11 -19.95 -1.18 -12.31
N VAL A 12 -19.14 -0.43 -13.03
CA VAL A 12 -17.70 -0.66 -13.18
C VAL A 12 -16.97 0.57 -12.67
N ILE A 13 -16.10 0.36 -11.67
CA ILE A 13 -15.34 1.41 -11.01
C ILE A 13 -13.85 1.13 -11.23
N GLY A 14 -13.16 2.05 -11.89
CA GLY A 14 -11.72 2.02 -12.03
C GLY A 14 -11.06 2.97 -11.05
N ASN A 15 -10.11 2.46 -10.27
CA ASN A 15 -9.32 3.22 -9.31
C ASN A 15 -7.84 3.16 -9.69
N TYR A 16 -7.21 4.31 -9.81
CA TYR A 16 -5.77 4.42 -10.01
C TYR A 16 -5.10 4.96 -8.76
N TYR A 17 -4.12 4.22 -8.25
CA TYR A 17 -3.32 4.59 -7.09
C TYR A 17 -1.92 4.98 -7.57
N ASP A 18 -1.51 6.22 -7.33
CA ASP A 18 -0.13 6.64 -7.58
C ASP A 18 0.63 6.70 -6.26
N ARG A 19 1.84 6.20 -6.29
CA ARG A 19 2.93 6.39 -5.32
C ARG A 19 2.51 6.72 -3.88
N ILE A 20 2.08 5.71 -3.12
CA ILE A 20 1.79 5.85 -1.69
C ILE A 20 3.12 6.03 -0.94
N TYR A 21 3.22 7.09 -0.15
CA TYR A 21 4.35 7.31 0.74
C TYR A 21 4.21 6.43 1.98
N LEU A 22 5.31 5.75 2.32
CA LEU A 22 5.36 4.93 3.53
C LEU A 22 5.53 5.83 4.75
N TYR A 23 5.01 5.38 5.90
CA TYR A 23 5.21 6.08 7.15
C TYR A 23 6.71 6.11 7.47
N TYR A 24 7.25 7.29 7.70
CA TYR A 24 8.68 7.47 7.95
C TYR A 24 8.98 7.47 9.46
N SER A 25 10.22 7.07 9.82
CA SER A 25 10.71 7.18 11.18
C SER A 25 11.35 8.56 11.40
N PRO A 26 10.78 9.45 12.23
CA PRO A 26 11.37 10.76 12.48
C PRO A 26 12.75 10.68 13.12
N ILE A 27 12.95 9.71 14.01
CA ILE A 27 14.20 9.53 14.77
C ILE A 27 15.44 9.42 13.87
N THR A 28 15.29 8.78 12.69
CA THR A 28 16.41 8.59 11.75
C THR A 28 16.75 9.85 10.94
N ARG A 29 15.91 10.89 11.06
CA ARG A 29 16.05 12.16 10.35
C ARG A 29 16.36 13.33 11.27
N TYR A 30 16.52 13.07 12.57
CA TYR A 30 17.05 14.08 13.48
C TYR A 30 18.48 14.42 13.11
N PHE A 31 18.80 15.72 13.17
CA PHE A 31 20.12 16.25 12.88
C PHE A 31 21.22 15.49 13.63
N ASP A 32 21.07 15.34 14.95
CA ASP A 32 22.05 14.65 15.81
C ASP A 32 22.27 13.18 15.45
N ASN A 33 21.30 12.54 14.79
CA ASN A 33 21.43 11.15 14.33
C ASN A 33 22.04 11.04 12.93
N LEU A 34 21.99 12.11 12.15
CA LEU A 34 22.59 12.19 10.82
C LEU A 34 24.04 12.68 10.89
N ASP A 35 24.34 13.65 11.78
CA ASP A 35 25.68 14.21 12.03
C ASP A 35 26.53 13.19 12.78
N ALA A 36 27.08 12.23 12.04
CA ALA A 36 27.86 11.14 12.59
C ALA A 36 29.24 11.60 13.13
N ASN A 37 29.82 12.62 12.53
CA ASN A 37 31.11 13.20 12.90
C ASN A 37 31.01 14.30 13.96
N LYS A 38 29.78 14.73 14.31
CA LYS A 38 29.45 15.74 15.33
C LYS A 38 30.07 17.13 15.07
N ASN A 39 30.23 17.47 13.79
CA ASN A 39 30.74 18.78 13.38
C ASN A 39 29.68 19.87 13.33
N LYS A 40 28.40 19.54 13.61
CA LYS A 40 27.22 20.42 13.54
C LYS A 40 26.89 20.88 12.12
N GLN A 41 27.29 20.12 11.12
CA GLN A 41 26.93 20.31 9.71
C GLN A 41 26.58 18.93 9.13
N LEU A 42 25.70 18.89 8.13
CA LEU A 42 25.38 17.64 7.45
C LEU A 42 26.22 17.56 6.17
N ASP A 43 27.17 16.65 6.21
CA ASP A 43 28.04 16.38 5.06
C ASP A 43 27.31 15.50 4.02
N TYR A 44 27.85 15.48 2.79
CA TYR A 44 27.27 14.74 1.69
C TYR A 44 27.08 13.24 2.00
N GLU A 45 28.03 12.62 2.65
CA GLU A 45 28.01 11.20 3.03
C GLU A 45 27.03 10.90 4.19
N GLU A 46 26.77 11.89 5.03
CA GLU A 46 25.81 11.77 6.13
C GLU A 46 24.39 11.81 5.64
N VAL A 47 24.12 12.62 4.62
CA VAL A 47 22.77 12.75 4.01
C VAL A 47 22.49 11.63 3.00
N ASN A 48 23.56 11.10 2.36
CA ASN A 48 23.41 10.08 1.32
C ASN A 48 23.98 8.74 1.78
N GLN A 49 23.33 7.66 1.38
CA GLN A 49 23.90 6.33 1.46
C GLN A 49 24.66 6.03 0.17
N LEU A 50 25.94 5.74 0.31
CA LEU A 50 26.82 5.46 -0.83
C LEU A 50 27.05 3.94 -0.96
N ASN A 51 27.36 3.49 -2.18
CA ASN A 51 27.90 2.15 -2.44
C ASN A 51 29.44 2.14 -2.27
N ALA A 52 30.06 0.98 -2.48
CA ALA A 52 31.52 0.84 -2.38
C ALA A 52 32.31 1.67 -3.42
N GLN A 53 31.66 2.12 -4.48
CA GLN A 53 32.23 2.96 -5.55
C GLN A 53 32.00 4.45 -5.31
N GLY A 54 31.35 4.85 -4.19
CA GLY A 54 31.03 6.24 -3.86
C GLY A 54 29.80 6.80 -4.59
N GLU A 55 29.00 5.96 -5.27
CA GLU A 55 27.78 6.40 -5.93
C GLU A 55 26.61 6.42 -4.96
N VAL A 56 25.70 7.38 -5.12
CA VAL A 56 24.51 7.52 -4.25
C VAL A 56 23.52 6.41 -4.54
N LEU A 57 23.29 5.55 -3.54
CA LEU A 57 22.21 4.57 -3.54
C LEU A 57 20.87 5.25 -3.27
N TYR A 58 20.80 6.09 -2.25
CA TYR A 58 19.62 6.87 -1.90
C TYR A 58 19.97 8.02 -0.93
N ASN A 59 19.11 9.04 -0.92
CA ASN A 59 19.16 10.10 0.08
C ASN A 59 18.39 9.65 1.33
N LYS A 60 19.02 9.75 2.50
CA LYS A 60 18.45 9.32 3.78
C LYS A 60 17.26 10.19 4.23
N LEU A 61 17.18 11.43 3.73
CA LEU A 61 16.06 12.33 4.01
C LEU A 61 14.81 12.03 3.19
N ASP A 62 14.95 11.34 2.06
CA ASP A 62 13.82 10.98 1.20
C ASP A 62 12.91 9.97 1.88
N GLN A 63 11.61 10.18 1.73
CA GLN A 63 10.59 9.23 2.18
C GLN A 63 10.46 8.07 1.19
N ALA A 64 10.42 6.84 1.70
CA ALA A 64 10.19 5.67 0.88
C ALA A 64 8.78 5.66 0.29
N LYS A 65 8.66 5.14 -0.94
CA LYS A 65 7.40 5.09 -1.68
C LYS A 65 6.99 3.64 -1.98
N GLY A 66 5.70 3.38 -1.90
CA GLY A 66 5.09 2.15 -2.36
C GLY A 66 4.78 2.21 -3.86
N LYS A 67 4.67 1.05 -4.48
CA LYS A 67 4.26 0.93 -5.87
C LYS A 67 2.76 1.18 -6.00
N GLY A 68 2.34 2.07 -6.90
CA GLY A 68 0.95 2.27 -7.30
C GLY A 68 0.48 1.26 -8.34
N GLY A 69 -0.73 1.47 -8.83
CA GLY A 69 -1.32 0.63 -9.87
C GLY A 69 -2.80 0.89 -10.06
N PHE A 70 -3.41 0.10 -10.93
CA PHE A 70 -4.82 0.19 -11.26
C PHE A 70 -5.61 -0.98 -10.65
N MET A 71 -6.78 -0.68 -10.08
CA MET A 71 -7.76 -1.64 -9.58
C MET A 71 -9.09 -1.43 -10.29
N LEU A 72 -9.80 -2.52 -10.51
CA LEU A 72 -11.13 -2.52 -11.11
C LEU A 72 -12.10 -3.23 -10.17
N ASP A 73 -13.22 -2.57 -9.88
CA ASP A 73 -14.31 -3.12 -9.09
C ASP A 73 -15.54 -3.26 -9.99
N LEU A 74 -16.31 -4.31 -9.75
CA LEU A 74 -17.50 -4.64 -10.53
C LEU A 74 -18.67 -4.92 -9.59
N SER A 75 -19.82 -4.31 -9.88
CA SER A 75 -21.07 -4.62 -9.20
C SER A 75 -22.12 -4.96 -10.23
N ILE A 76 -22.79 -6.10 -10.08
CA ILE A 76 -23.85 -6.57 -10.96
C ILE A 76 -25.06 -6.94 -10.11
N GLY A 77 -26.23 -6.47 -10.50
CA GLY A 77 -27.44 -6.84 -9.81
C GLY A 77 -28.65 -6.97 -10.72
N LYS A 78 -29.63 -7.72 -10.22
CA LYS A 78 -30.92 -7.94 -10.86
C LYS A 78 -32.02 -7.84 -9.83
N SER A 79 -33.02 -7.01 -10.13
CA SER A 79 -34.27 -6.95 -9.39
C SER A 79 -35.40 -7.57 -10.19
N ILE A 80 -36.17 -8.45 -9.55
CA ILE A 80 -37.33 -9.15 -10.11
C ILE A 80 -38.53 -8.80 -9.24
N TYR A 81 -39.56 -8.27 -9.86
CA TYR A 81 -40.83 -7.96 -9.21
C TYR A 81 -41.73 -9.19 -9.21
N VAL A 82 -42.23 -9.57 -8.05
CA VAL A 82 -43.15 -10.68 -7.84
C VAL A 82 -44.46 -10.16 -7.27
N LYS A 83 -45.56 -10.94 -7.36
CA LYS A 83 -46.91 -10.48 -7.01
C LYS A 83 -47.05 -9.85 -5.61
N LYS A 84 -46.20 -10.22 -4.66
CA LYS A 84 -46.25 -9.74 -3.28
C LYS A 84 -44.94 -9.08 -2.81
N GLY A 85 -44.11 -8.60 -3.75
CA GLY A 85 -42.85 -7.96 -3.34
C GLY A 85 -41.83 -7.88 -4.46
N SER A 86 -40.56 -7.75 -4.08
CA SER A 86 -39.45 -7.77 -5.02
C SER A 86 -38.28 -8.60 -4.48
N LEU A 87 -37.60 -9.28 -5.38
CA LEU A 87 -36.39 -10.06 -5.10
C LEU A 87 -35.22 -9.42 -5.83
N SER A 88 -34.16 -9.10 -5.10
CA SER A 88 -32.96 -8.50 -5.67
C SER A 88 -31.75 -9.35 -5.40
N PHE A 89 -30.92 -9.56 -6.42
CA PHE A 89 -29.65 -10.27 -6.36
C PHE A 89 -28.54 -9.27 -6.68
N ASN A 90 -27.49 -9.24 -5.86
CA ASN A 90 -26.35 -8.37 -6.02
C ASN A 90 -25.06 -9.16 -5.88
N LEU A 91 -24.19 -9.08 -6.88
CA LEU A 91 -22.83 -9.57 -6.85
C LEU A 91 -21.90 -8.37 -6.88
N MET A 92 -21.05 -8.23 -5.87
CA MET A 92 -20.01 -7.20 -5.78
C MET A 92 -18.66 -7.90 -5.81
N LEU A 93 -17.80 -7.49 -6.72
CA LEU A 93 -16.43 -7.97 -6.84
C LEU A 93 -15.48 -6.80 -6.74
N THR A 94 -14.52 -6.87 -5.83
CA THR A 94 -13.45 -5.88 -5.70
C THR A 94 -12.15 -6.44 -6.22
N ASN A 95 -11.34 -5.58 -6.81
CA ASN A 95 -10.05 -5.93 -7.41
C ASN A 95 -10.17 -7.10 -8.41
N VAL A 96 -11.08 -7.00 -9.37
CA VAL A 96 -11.33 -8.05 -10.39
C VAL A 96 -10.07 -8.40 -11.18
N LEU A 97 -9.12 -7.45 -11.32
CA LEU A 97 -7.83 -7.67 -11.96
C LEU A 97 -6.85 -8.46 -11.08
N ASN A 98 -7.22 -8.76 -9.83
CA ASN A 98 -6.37 -9.44 -8.84
C ASN A 98 -4.98 -8.80 -8.68
N ASN A 99 -4.91 -7.46 -8.73
CA ASN A 99 -3.65 -6.75 -8.65
C ASN A 99 -3.19 -6.60 -7.18
N GLN A 100 -2.42 -7.56 -6.70
CA GLN A 100 -1.86 -7.58 -5.35
C GLN A 100 -0.49 -6.85 -5.24
N LYS A 101 -0.05 -6.16 -6.30
CA LYS A 101 1.23 -5.46 -6.32
C LYS A 101 1.12 -4.00 -5.88
N ILE A 102 -0.10 -3.49 -5.70
CA ILE A 102 -0.35 -2.14 -5.23
C ILE A 102 -0.03 -2.07 -3.74
N CYS A 103 0.88 -1.18 -3.37
CA CYS A 103 1.19 -0.91 -1.98
C CYS A 103 0.10 -0.02 -1.37
N THR A 104 -0.55 -0.50 -0.31
CA THR A 104 -1.63 0.21 0.38
C THR A 104 -1.15 0.95 1.62
N GLY A 105 0.09 0.72 2.03
CA GLY A 105 0.71 1.38 3.17
C GLY A 105 2.00 0.69 3.57
N GLY A 106 2.54 1.13 4.68
CA GLY A 106 3.75 0.55 5.26
C GLY A 106 4.54 1.55 6.07
N MET A 107 5.65 1.09 6.62
CA MET A 107 6.53 1.90 7.45
C MET A 107 7.99 1.61 7.15
N GLU A 108 8.81 2.62 7.31
CA GLU A 108 10.25 2.46 7.33
C GLU A 108 10.68 1.76 8.63
N GLN A 109 11.66 0.87 8.52
CA GLN A 109 12.24 0.17 9.66
C GLN A 109 13.70 0.59 9.82
N ASN A 110 14.10 0.82 11.07
CA ASN A 110 15.49 1.02 11.43
C ASN A 110 15.71 0.27 12.74
N ARG A 111 16.18 -0.97 12.66
CA ARG A 111 16.40 -1.84 13.80
C ARG A 111 17.57 -2.77 13.55
N VAL A 112 18.09 -3.29 14.62
CA VAL A 112 19.10 -4.34 14.62
C VAL A 112 18.50 -5.56 15.32
N ASP A 113 18.54 -6.72 14.67
CA ASP A 113 18.24 -7.99 15.30
C ASP A 113 19.56 -8.57 15.82
N ALA A 114 19.60 -8.95 17.09
CA ALA A 114 20.72 -9.59 17.74
C ALA A 114 20.33 -11.00 18.19
N ASP A 115 21.31 -11.88 18.36
CA ASP A 115 21.14 -13.19 18.96
C ASP A 115 21.09 -13.12 20.50
N GLU A 116 21.02 -14.29 21.17
CA GLU A 116 20.97 -14.38 22.62
C GLU A 116 22.25 -13.88 23.31
N THR A 117 23.36 -13.79 22.55
CA THR A 117 24.64 -13.28 23.04
C THR A 117 24.82 -11.79 22.85
N GLY A 118 23.86 -11.15 22.14
CA GLY A 118 23.91 -9.74 21.79
C GLY A 118 24.69 -9.46 20.49
N GLU A 119 25.09 -10.49 19.75
CA GLU A 119 25.74 -10.33 18.46
C GLU A 119 24.73 -9.98 17.36
N THR A 120 25.08 -9.02 16.52
CA THR A 120 24.20 -8.55 15.44
C THR A 120 24.03 -9.59 14.35
N ILE A 121 22.83 -10.14 14.22
CA ILE A 121 22.47 -11.07 13.14
C ILE A 121 22.08 -10.29 11.88
N ARG A 122 21.29 -9.21 12.02
CA ARG A 122 20.75 -8.43 10.91
C ARG A 122 20.53 -6.97 11.27
N THR A 123 20.92 -6.08 10.35
CA THR A 123 20.61 -4.65 10.43
C THR A 123 19.61 -4.27 9.35
N TYR A 124 18.52 -3.62 9.75
CA TYR A 124 17.53 -3.05 8.84
C TYR A 124 17.79 -1.56 8.67
N SER A 125 18.13 -1.14 7.47
CA SER A 125 18.20 0.28 7.14
C SER A 125 16.81 0.82 6.80
N PHE A 126 16.57 2.09 7.13
CA PHE A 126 15.24 2.68 7.07
C PHE A 126 14.62 2.71 5.66
N LYS A 127 15.42 2.71 4.60
CA LYS A 127 14.91 2.71 3.21
C LYS A 127 15.03 1.35 2.51
N ASN A 128 16.05 0.57 2.84
CA ASN A 128 16.30 -0.71 2.18
C ASN A 128 15.37 -1.84 2.64
N SER A 129 14.78 -1.71 3.84
CA SER A 129 13.96 -2.74 4.45
C SER A 129 12.63 -2.20 4.98
N PRO A 130 11.85 -1.43 4.18
CA PRO A 130 10.56 -0.96 4.63
C PRO A 130 9.59 -2.14 4.73
N LYS A 131 8.75 -2.13 5.76
CA LYS A 131 7.60 -3.01 5.85
C LYS A 131 6.50 -2.46 4.96
N LYS A 132 6.03 -3.23 3.99
CA LYS A 132 4.98 -2.83 3.05
C LYS A 132 3.74 -3.69 3.22
N PHE A 133 2.59 -3.06 3.10
CA PHE A 133 1.29 -3.70 3.02
C PHE A 133 0.79 -3.57 1.59
N TYR A 134 0.12 -4.61 1.11
CA TYR A 134 -0.35 -4.68 -0.27
C TYR A 134 -1.86 -4.86 -0.33
N ALA A 135 -2.43 -4.51 -1.47
CA ALA A 135 -3.84 -4.71 -1.74
C ALA A 135 -4.21 -6.20 -1.63
N ASN A 136 -5.38 -6.45 -1.09
CA ASN A 136 -5.95 -7.79 -1.10
C ASN A 136 -6.21 -8.23 -2.54
N GLY A 137 -6.18 -9.54 -2.77
CA GLY A 137 -6.60 -10.12 -4.04
C GLY A 137 -8.07 -9.87 -4.36
N ILE A 138 -8.55 -10.50 -5.39
CA ILE A 138 -9.98 -10.47 -5.73
C ILE A 138 -10.82 -10.91 -4.52
N ASN A 139 -11.83 -10.12 -4.21
CA ASN A 139 -12.78 -10.40 -3.16
C ASN A 139 -14.20 -10.19 -3.69
N GLY A 140 -15.15 -10.99 -3.21
CA GLY A 140 -16.52 -10.92 -3.67
C GLY A 140 -17.54 -11.11 -2.57
N MET A 141 -18.70 -10.47 -2.76
CA MET A 141 -19.87 -10.61 -1.88
C MET A 141 -21.12 -10.77 -2.74
N PHE A 142 -21.93 -11.75 -2.39
CA PHE A 142 -23.22 -11.97 -2.99
C PHE A 142 -24.34 -11.70 -1.99
N ILE A 143 -25.28 -10.85 -2.34
CA ILE A 143 -26.40 -10.41 -1.49
C ILE A 143 -27.71 -10.74 -2.17
N VAL A 144 -28.62 -11.37 -1.43
CA VAL A 144 -30.01 -11.60 -1.84
C VAL A 144 -30.93 -10.84 -0.90
N THR A 145 -31.81 -10.01 -1.45
CA THR A 145 -32.75 -9.21 -0.66
C THR A 145 -34.18 -9.48 -1.14
N TYR A 146 -35.07 -9.83 -0.23
CA TYR A 146 -36.50 -9.89 -0.49
C TYR A 146 -37.22 -8.78 0.26
N LYS A 147 -38.07 -8.05 -0.45
CA LYS A 147 -38.96 -7.03 0.12
C LYS A 147 -40.39 -7.49 -0.14
N PHE A 148 -41.17 -7.61 0.91
CA PHE A 148 -42.60 -7.95 0.93
C PHE A 148 -43.46 -6.72 1.24
#